data_4af12e42dbf53326fab84401765fd93e
#
_entry.id   4af12e42dbf53326fab84401765fd93e
#
_cell.length_a   1.000
_cell.length_b   1.000
_cell.length_c   1.000
_cell.angle_alpha   90.00
_cell.angle_beta   90.00
_cell.angle_gamma   90.00
#
_symmetry.space_group_name_H-M   'P 1'
#
loop_
_entity.id
_entity.type
_entity.pdbx_description
1 polymer ?
#
loop_
_entity_poly.entity_id
_entity_poly.type
_entity_poly.pdbx_seq_one_letter_code
_entity_poly.pdbx_strand_id
1 'polypeptide(L)'
;MPEFSKVSKTEIGPPEGDLEYLNHDQDALPADSETGINFFYGQCRVRIANRPELKQKAYELLHKLYSKMGIAPNDPNGMWISIYDALPDTTTFVAEDDQGEFAGALTVVFDSPIGVPADALYKEEIDRMRSSGRKVCEIISLGINNTARGSVKILAGLFYCAWLLSWRIKSLTDFVITVHERYEKFYCRNILFKRIGEVRKYSKVNGAPTVLLNLRLMLPDMLKEKRRIFPLSMLKYSDQKELEVIHKIKSMLRPLPEEDFYYFFIEKTDIWEEATPKQKDYIKKIYPSHETDHFKVSRALAKGFSKKIETHLNKS
;
A
#
# COMPACT_ATOMS: atom_id res chain seq x y z
N MET A 1 -10.03 -34.99 -9.97
CA MET A 1 -10.12 -33.59 -10.42
C MET A 1 -11.44 -33.07 -9.96
N PRO A 2 -11.56 -32.19 -8.96
CA PRO A 2 -12.80 -31.52 -8.67
C PRO A 2 -12.93 -30.29 -9.55
N GLU A 3 -14.08 -30.17 -10.21
CA GLU A 3 -14.52 -29.05 -11.02
C GLU A 3 -14.55 -27.76 -10.20
N PHE A 4 -13.87 -26.74 -10.67
CA PHE A 4 -14.01 -25.37 -10.17
C PHE A 4 -15.38 -24.84 -10.62
N SER A 5 -16.36 -24.93 -9.71
CA SER A 5 -17.66 -24.31 -9.87
C SER A 5 -17.48 -22.79 -10.03
N LYS A 6 -18.23 -22.24 -10.99
CA LYS A 6 -18.36 -20.84 -11.36
C LYS A 6 -18.48 -19.93 -10.13
N VAL A 7 -17.39 -19.30 -9.74
CA VAL A 7 -17.41 -18.11 -8.88
C VAL A 7 -17.90 -16.97 -9.77
N SER A 8 -19.02 -16.35 -9.37
CA SER A 8 -19.60 -15.20 -10.05
C SER A 8 -18.55 -14.12 -10.26
N LYS A 9 -18.51 -13.54 -11.47
CA LYS A 9 -17.68 -12.39 -11.87
C LYS A 9 -18.05 -11.15 -11.06
N THR A 10 -17.56 -11.05 -9.84
CA THR A 10 -17.44 -9.77 -9.15
C THR A 10 -15.96 -9.42 -9.20
N GLU A 11 -15.56 -8.75 -10.26
CA GLU A 11 -14.21 -8.31 -10.48
C GLU A 11 -13.85 -7.23 -9.47
N ILE A 12 -13.03 -7.58 -8.49
CA ILE A 12 -12.38 -6.64 -7.57
C ILE A 12 -10.97 -6.38 -8.13
N GLY A 13 -10.96 -5.85 -9.35
CA GLY A 13 -9.78 -5.24 -9.99
C GLY A 13 -9.94 -3.72 -9.99
N PRO A 14 -8.93 -2.97 -10.47
CA PRO A 14 -9.13 -1.56 -10.76
C PRO A 14 -10.34 -1.41 -11.67
N PRO A 15 -11.20 -0.39 -11.43
CA PRO A 15 -12.50 -0.27 -12.08
C PRO A 15 -12.37 -0.23 -13.61
N GLU A 16 -13.12 -1.12 -14.28
CA GLU A 16 -13.43 -0.96 -15.70
C GLU A 16 -14.63 -0.01 -15.80
N GLY A 17 -14.37 1.25 -16.08
CA GLY A 17 -15.44 2.26 -16.26
C GLY A 17 -15.08 3.21 -17.40
N ASP A 18 -16.09 3.59 -18.17
CA ASP A 18 -15.99 4.45 -19.34
C ASP A 18 -15.31 5.79 -19.00
N LEU A 19 -14.23 6.10 -19.73
CA LEU A 19 -13.37 7.26 -19.54
C LEU A 19 -13.95 8.59 -20.10
N GLU A 20 -15.18 8.57 -20.62
CA GLU A 20 -15.72 9.69 -21.41
C GLU A 20 -16.30 10.87 -20.61
N TYR A 21 -16.50 10.76 -19.31
CA TYR A 21 -17.30 11.75 -18.55
C TYR A 21 -16.56 12.73 -17.64
N LEU A 22 -15.27 12.94 -17.80
CA LEU A 22 -14.52 13.78 -16.85
C LEU A 22 -13.90 15.05 -17.45
N ASN A 23 -14.63 15.72 -18.34
CA ASN A 23 -14.36 17.10 -18.70
C ASN A 23 -15.36 17.99 -17.96
N HIS A 24 -14.98 18.58 -16.82
CA HIS A 24 -15.38 19.92 -16.40
C HIS A 24 -14.87 20.30 -15.00
N ASP A 25 -14.49 21.56 -14.95
CA ASP A 25 -14.36 22.52 -13.86
C ASP A 25 -13.17 22.44 -12.90
N GLN A 26 -12.36 23.50 -13.09
CA GLN A 26 -11.33 23.96 -12.18
C GLN A 26 -11.97 24.90 -11.18
N ASP A 27 -12.19 24.49 -9.94
CA ASP A 27 -12.48 25.41 -8.85
C ASP A 27 -11.90 24.96 -7.51
N ALA A 28 -11.78 25.93 -6.60
CA ALA A 28 -10.99 25.93 -5.39
C ALA A 28 -11.28 24.78 -4.45
N LEU A 29 -10.21 24.21 -3.87
CA LEU A 29 -10.31 23.34 -2.70
C LEU A 29 -10.85 24.14 -1.51
N PRO A 30 -11.90 23.71 -0.82
CA PRO A 30 -12.30 24.34 0.42
C PRO A 30 -11.17 24.26 1.44
N ALA A 31 -10.80 25.40 1.99
CA ALA A 31 -9.93 25.48 3.13
C ALA A 31 -10.74 24.98 4.32
N ASP A 32 -10.58 23.70 4.68
CA ASP A 32 -10.72 23.24 6.04
C ASP A 32 -10.68 21.72 6.15
N SER A 33 -9.66 21.23 6.70
CA SER A 33 -9.58 20.27 7.79
C SER A 33 -8.13 19.89 8.01
N GLU A 34 -7.66 20.02 9.22
CA GLU A 34 -6.28 19.84 9.68
C GLU A 34 -5.61 18.48 9.36
N THR A 35 -6.30 17.55 8.69
CA THR A 35 -5.85 16.14 8.62
C THR A 35 -5.98 15.43 7.28
N GLY A 36 -6.07 16.14 6.14
CA GLY A 36 -6.16 15.43 4.86
C GLY A 36 -6.08 16.34 3.63
N ILE A 37 -5.97 15.70 2.46
CA ILE A 37 -5.90 16.35 1.14
C ILE A 37 -7.19 16.03 0.41
N ASN A 38 -7.98 17.06 0.12
CA ASN A 38 -9.23 16.91 -0.61
C ASN A 38 -8.99 16.96 -2.11
N PHE A 39 -9.59 16.04 -2.81
CA PHE A 39 -9.62 15.93 -4.27
C PHE A 39 -11.06 15.96 -4.78
N PHE A 40 -11.25 16.41 -6.02
CA PHE A 40 -12.55 16.37 -6.70
C PHE A 40 -13.68 16.99 -5.86
N TYR A 41 -13.48 18.22 -5.34
CA TYR A 41 -14.48 18.94 -4.53
C TYR A 41 -14.93 18.17 -3.28
N GLY A 42 -13.98 17.46 -2.63
CA GLY A 42 -14.28 16.69 -1.43
C GLY A 42 -14.82 15.28 -1.66
N GLN A 43 -14.99 14.86 -2.91
CA GLN A 43 -15.45 13.49 -3.22
C GLN A 43 -14.39 12.43 -2.96
N CYS A 44 -13.15 12.82 -2.68
CA CYS A 44 -12.08 11.95 -2.24
C CYS A 44 -11.17 12.74 -1.30
N ARG A 45 -10.96 12.22 -0.11
CA ARG A 45 -10.00 12.76 0.87
C ARG A 45 -8.89 11.76 1.09
N VAL A 46 -7.64 12.15 0.86
CA VAL A 46 -6.47 11.29 1.08
C VAL A 46 -5.73 11.75 2.34
N ARG A 47 -5.37 10.79 3.19
CA ARG A 47 -4.56 11.00 4.40
C ARG A 47 -3.37 10.05 4.41
N ILE A 48 -2.35 10.39 5.18
CA ILE A 48 -1.31 9.43 5.58
C ILE A 48 -1.79 8.74 6.87
N ALA A 49 -1.71 7.42 6.90
CA ALA A 49 -2.00 6.62 8.09
C ALA A 49 -0.82 6.74 9.08
N ASN A 50 -0.71 7.91 9.73
CA ASN A 50 0.38 8.28 10.64
C ASN A 50 0.00 8.19 12.13
N ARG A 51 -1.16 7.58 12.42
CA ARG A 51 -1.66 7.28 13.77
C ARG A 51 -2.06 5.81 13.83
N PRO A 52 -1.93 5.15 15.00
CA PRO A 52 -2.23 3.72 15.11
C PRO A 52 -3.65 3.36 14.65
N GLU A 53 -4.66 4.18 14.97
CA GLU A 53 -6.04 3.92 14.56
C GLU A 53 -6.24 3.97 13.05
N LEU A 54 -5.55 4.90 12.36
CA LEU A 54 -5.60 5.01 10.90
C LEU A 54 -4.85 3.85 10.23
N LYS A 55 -3.70 3.44 10.80
CA LYS A 55 -2.96 2.27 10.33
C LYS A 55 -3.77 1.01 10.47
N GLN A 56 -4.36 0.77 11.64
CA GLN A 56 -5.20 -0.40 11.88
C GLN A 56 -6.38 -0.46 10.88
N LYS A 57 -7.11 0.64 10.70
CA LYS A 57 -8.21 0.71 9.72
C LYS A 57 -7.74 0.45 8.29
N ALA A 58 -6.56 0.94 7.90
CA ALA A 58 -5.97 0.67 6.59
C ALA A 58 -5.68 -0.83 6.42
N TYR A 59 -5.03 -1.46 7.40
CA TYR A 59 -4.69 -2.87 7.35
C TYR A 59 -5.92 -3.79 7.35
N GLU A 60 -6.94 -3.44 8.14
CA GLU A 60 -8.24 -4.15 8.17
C GLU A 60 -8.99 -4.01 6.84
N LEU A 61 -9.04 -2.81 6.26
CA LEU A 61 -9.63 -2.58 4.94
C LEU A 61 -8.94 -3.44 3.88
N LEU A 62 -7.62 -3.41 3.83
CA LEU A 62 -6.83 -4.18 2.87
C LEU A 62 -7.03 -5.69 3.06
N HIS A 63 -7.03 -6.17 4.30
CA HIS A 63 -7.32 -7.58 4.60
C HIS A 63 -8.70 -7.98 4.10
N LYS A 64 -9.74 -7.18 4.40
CA LYS A 64 -11.11 -7.43 3.93
C LYS A 64 -11.21 -7.49 2.41
N LEU A 65 -10.53 -6.56 1.70
CA LEU A 65 -10.52 -6.55 0.24
C LEU A 65 -9.78 -7.77 -0.34
N TYR A 66 -8.61 -8.10 0.19
CA TYR A 66 -7.78 -9.20 -0.29
C TYR A 66 -8.34 -10.57 0.07
N SER A 67 -9.04 -10.70 1.20
CA SER A 67 -9.78 -11.92 1.55
C SER A 67 -10.91 -12.20 0.56
N LYS A 68 -11.66 -11.16 0.15
CA LYS A 68 -12.68 -11.29 -0.90
C LYS A 68 -12.10 -11.72 -2.26
N MET A 69 -10.84 -11.39 -2.52
CA MET A 69 -10.13 -11.81 -3.73
C MET A 69 -9.47 -13.20 -3.62
N GLY A 70 -9.53 -13.84 -2.45
CA GLY A 70 -8.84 -15.09 -2.17
C GLY A 70 -7.30 -14.95 -2.10
N ILE A 71 -6.79 -13.73 -1.88
CA ILE A 71 -5.36 -13.40 -1.82
C ILE A 71 -4.85 -13.46 -0.38
N ALA A 72 -5.58 -12.83 0.55
CA ALA A 72 -5.18 -12.82 1.95
C ALA A 72 -5.42 -14.20 2.58
N PRO A 73 -4.45 -14.73 3.37
CA PRO A 73 -4.69 -15.89 4.20
C PRO A 73 -5.73 -15.57 5.28
N ASN A 74 -6.33 -16.62 5.85
CA ASN A 74 -7.12 -16.47 7.05
C ASN A 74 -6.20 -16.06 8.21
N ASP A 75 -6.12 -14.76 8.46
CA ASP A 75 -5.42 -14.19 9.61
C ASP A 75 -6.45 -13.87 10.71
N PRO A 76 -6.33 -14.46 11.92
CA PRO A 76 -7.23 -14.18 13.03
C PRO A 76 -7.22 -12.70 13.45
N ASN A 77 -6.14 -11.98 13.17
CA ASN A 77 -6.02 -10.56 13.48
C ASN A 77 -6.70 -9.65 12.43
N GLY A 78 -7.08 -10.22 11.27
CA GLY A 78 -7.81 -9.49 10.23
C GLY A 78 -7.05 -8.30 9.63
N MET A 79 -5.71 -8.34 9.63
CA MET A 79 -4.86 -7.26 9.13
C MET A 79 -3.98 -7.72 7.96
N TRP A 80 -3.89 -6.90 6.92
CA TRP A 80 -2.92 -7.08 5.83
C TRP A 80 -1.74 -6.15 6.05
N ILE A 81 -0.65 -6.69 6.55
CA ILE A 81 0.56 -5.97 6.96
C ILE A 81 1.80 -6.81 6.64
N SER A 82 2.94 -6.18 6.47
CA SER A 82 4.22 -6.84 6.21
C SER A 82 5.35 -6.22 7.04
N ILE A 83 6.49 -6.90 7.16
CA ILE A 83 7.66 -6.35 7.87
C ILE A 83 8.16 -5.02 7.29
N TYR A 84 7.86 -4.73 6.01
CA TYR A 84 8.22 -3.47 5.37
C TYR A 84 7.40 -2.29 5.87
N ASP A 85 6.22 -2.52 6.45
CA ASP A 85 5.40 -1.48 7.08
C ASP A 85 6.03 -0.96 8.39
N ALA A 86 7.01 -1.69 8.96
CA ALA A 86 7.81 -1.26 10.10
C ALA A 86 8.93 -0.27 9.71
N LEU A 87 9.23 -0.07 8.44
CA LEU A 87 10.30 0.84 8.03
C LEU A 87 9.87 2.31 8.23
N PRO A 88 10.76 3.19 8.72
CA PRO A 88 10.39 4.56 9.10
C PRO A 88 9.85 5.41 7.94
N ASP A 89 10.36 5.17 6.74
CA ASP A 89 9.96 5.90 5.55
C ASP A 89 8.74 5.29 4.85
N THR A 90 8.38 4.03 5.16
CA THR A 90 7.19 3.41 4.55
C THR A 90 5.95 4.20 4.86
N THR A 91 5.23 4.57 3.81
CA THR A 91 4.09 5.48 3.92
C THR A 91 2.83 4.81 3.37
N THR A 92 1.84 4.65 4.23
CA THR A 92 0.51 4.18 3.84
C THR A 92 -0.43 5.37 3.70
N PHE A 93 -0.97 5.55 2.49
CA PHE A 93 -2.06 6.47 2.21
C PHE A 93 -3.39 5.74 2.37
N VAL A 94 -4.37 6.41 2.95
CA VAL A 94 -5.77 5.98 3.00
C VAL A 94 -6.63 7.03 2.33
N ALA A 95 -7.69 6.58 1.67
CA ALA A 95 -8.65 7.47 1.06
C ALA A 95 -10.05 7.24 1.63
N GLU A 96 -10.72 8.34 1.92
CA GLU A 96 -12.13 8.41 2.29
C GLU A 96 -12.94 8.86 1.07
N ASP A 97 -14.15 8.34 0.94
CA ASP A 97 -15.12 8.79 -0.06
C ASP A 97 -15.85 10.08 0.37
N ASP A 98 -16.88 10.48 -0.38
CA ASP A 98 -17.68 11.67 -0.12
C ASP A 98 -18.53 11.59 1.17
N GLN A 99 -18.63 10.41 1.75
CA GLN A 99 -19.33 10.18 3.03
C GLN A 99 -18.37 10.08 4.22
N GLY A 100 -17.07 10.15 3.96
CA GLY A 100 -16.03 10.02 4.99
C GLY A 100 -15.70 8.57 5.35
N GLU A 101 -16.19 7.60 4.57
CA GLU A 101 -15.90 6.19 4.79
C GLU A 101 -14.58 5.78 4.13
N PHE A 102 -13.81 4.91 4.80
CA PHE A 102 -12.56 4.39 4.25
C PHE A 102 -12.84 3.52 3.01
N ALA A 103 -12.41 4.01 1.86
CA ALA A 103 -12.73 3.43 0.56
C ALA A 103 -11.50 2.91 -0.20
N GLY A 104 -10.30 3.23 0.23
CA GLY A 104 -9.08 2.72 -0.38
C GLY A 104 -7.84 2.94 0.44
N ALA A 105 -6.79 2.16 0.15
CA ALA A 105 -5.45 2.34 0.72
C ALA A 105 -4.37 1.96 -0.30
N LEU A 106 -3.18 2.54 -0.12
CA LEU A 106 -1.98 2.29 -0.91
C LEU A 106 -0.75 2.51 -0.04
N THR A 107 0.20 1.58 -0.06
CA THR A 107 1.46 1.71 0.68
C THR A 107 2.63 1.87 -0.28
N VAL A 108 3.51 2.82 0.01
CA VAL A 108 4.79 3.03 -0.67
C VAL A 108 5.92 2.56 0.23
N VAL A 109 6.67 1.56 -0.23
CA VAL A 109 7.87 1.05 0.43
C VAL A 109 9.10 1.57 -0.31
N PHE A 110 9.98 2.25 0.40
CA PHE A 110 11.23 2.75 -0.16
C PHE A 110 12.33 1.69 -0.07
N ASP A 111 13.21 1.69 -1.05
CA ASP A 111 14.37 0.80 -1.03
C ASP A 111 15.25 1.06 0.21
N SER A 112 15.71 -0.01 0.82
CA SER A 112 16.39 0.00 2.10
C SER A 112 17.44 -1.11 2.16
N PRO A 113 18.26 -1.21 3.21
CA PRO A 113 19.17 -2.33 3.40
C PRO A 113 18.53 -3.71 3.38
N ILE A 114 17.23 -3.81 3.68
CA ILE A 114 16.48 -5.08 3.53
C ILE A 114 15.80 -5.20 2.15
N GLY A 115 15.98 -4.23 1.28
CA GLY A 115 15.39 -4.17 -0.05
C GLY A 115 13.94 -3.71 -0.07
N VAL A 116 13.24 -4.04 -1.14
CA VAL A 116 11.79 -3.88 -1.32
C VAL A 116 11.11 -5.25 -1.37
N PRO A 117 9.79 -5.36 -1.14
CA PRO A 117 9.07 -6.65 -1.20
C PRO A 117 9.30 -7.46 -2.48
N ALA A 118 9.41 -6.81 -3.62
CA ALA A 118 9.67 -7.45 -4.92
C ALA A 118 11.01 -8.19 -4.99
N ASP A 119 11.99 -7.85 -4.14
CA ASP A 119 13.27 -8.57 -4.08
C ASP A 119 13.10 -10.06 -3.75
N ALA A 120 12.03 -10.41 -3.04
CA ALA A 120 11.74 -11.81 -2.73
C ALA A 120 11.54 -12.69 -3.97
N LEU A 121 11.14 -12.09 -5.09
CA LEU A 121 10.81 -12.81 -6.31
C LEU A 121 11.60 -12.30 -7.53
N TYR A 122 11.97 -11.02 -7.55
CA TYR A 122 12.56 -10.32 -8.70
C TYR A 122 13.86 -9.60 -8.37
N LYS A 123 14.67 -10.22 -7.50
CA LYS A 123 15.91 -9.59 -7.01
C LYS A 123 16.85 -9.17 -8.13
N GLU A 124 17.02 -10.00 -9.15
CA GLU A 124 17.93 -9.70 -10.27
C GLU A 124 17.48 -8.49 -11.08
N GLU A 125 16.16 -8.36 -11.32
CA GLU A 125 15.59 -7.24 -12.05
C GLU A 125 15.75 -5.94 -11.25
N ILE A 126 15.50 -5.98 -9.94
CA ILE A 126 15.65 -4.83 -9.04
C ILE A 126 17.12 -4.45 -8.90
N ASP A 127 18.02 -5.41 -8.73
CA ASP A 127 19.46 -5.14 -8.61
C ASP A 127 20.03 -4.53 -9.91
N ARG A 128 19.55 -4.93 -11.09
CA ARG A 128 19.92 -4.25 -12.35
C ARG A 128 19.49 -2.78 -12.35
N MET A 129 18.30 -2.47 -11.79
CA MET A 129 17.86 -1.08 -11.65
C MET A 129 18.79 -0.31 -10.69
N ARG A 130 19.10 -0.86 -9.51
CA ARG A 130 20.00 -0.25 -8.52
C ARG A 130 21.39 -0.01 -9.11
N SER A 131 21.97 -0.99 -9.81
CA SER A 131 23.29 -0.90 -10.43
C SER A 131 23.35 0.15 -11.54
N SER A 132 22.22 0.48 -12.16
CA SER A 132 22.13 1.58 -13.15
C SER A 132 21.89 2.96 -12.50
N GLY A 133 22.04 3.09 -11.17
CA GLY A 133 21.86 4.33 -10.43
C GLY A 133 20.39 4.75 -10.25
N ARG A 134 19.43 3.84 -10.49
CA ARG A 134 18.01 4.11 -10.31
C ARG A 134 17.62 3.98 -8.83
N LYS A 135 16.81 4.92 -8.37
CA LYS A 135 16.26 4.95 -7.01
C LYS A 135 14.85 4.41 -7.03
N VAL A 136 14.68 3.23 -6.48
CA VAL A 136 13.45 2.43 -6.59
C VAL A 136 12.58 2.60 -5.34
N CYS A 137 11.27 2.59 -5.50
CA CYS A 137 10.31 2.25 -4.45
C CYS A 137 9.23 1.33 -5.02
N GLU A 138 8.62 0.55 -4.15
CA GLU A 138 7.54 -0.35 -4.52
C GLU A 138 6.20 0.15 -3.99
N ILE A 139 5.20 0.21 -4.86
CA ILE A 139 3.81 0.38 -4.44
C ILE A 139 3.26 -1.01 -4.11
N ILE A 140 2.87 -1.19 -2.87
CA ILE A 140 2.23 -2.40 -2.38
C ILE A 140 0.84 -2.10 -1.83
N SER A 141 0.09 -3.15 -1.54
CA SER A 141 -1.16 -3.04 -0.76
C SER A 141 -2.17 -2.04 -1.36
N LEU A 142 -2.23 -1.94 -2.69
CA LEU A 142 -3.26 -1.14 -3.35
C LEU A 142 -4.59 -1.89 -3.30
N GLY A 143 -5.50 -1.38 -2.50
CA GLY A 143 -6.87 -1.88 -2.41
C GLY A 143 -7.88 -0.75 -2.48
N ILE A 144 -8.94 -0.93 -3.28
CA ILE A 144 -10.03 0.04 -3.42
C ILE A 144 -11.35 -0.70 -3.29
N ASN A 145 -12.25 -0.17 -2.49
CA ASN A 145 -13.61 -0.67 -2.39
C ASN A 145 -14.39 -0.25 -3.65
N ASN A 146 -14.56 -1.19 -4.58
CA ASN A 146 -15.24 -0.92 -5.86
C ASN A 146 -16.73 -0.59 -5.72
N THR A 147 -17.34 -0.83 -4.56
CA THR A 147 -18.71 -0.40 -4.27
C THR A 147 -18.79 1.06 -3.81
N ALA A 148 -17.66 1.67 -3.45
CA ALA A 148 -17.60 3.07 -3.09
C ALA A 148 -17.85 3.95 -4.33
N ARG A 149 -18.65 5.00 -4.14
CA ARG A 149 -18.81 6.03 -5.17
C ARG A 149 -17.46 6.66 -5.50
N GLY A 150 -17.17 6.80 -6.78
CA GLY A 150 -15.93 7.47 -7.18
C GLY A 150 -14.65 6.65 -6.99
N SER A 151 -14.72 5.30 -7.03
CA SER A 151 -13.54 4.41 -6.91
C SER A 151 -12.37 4.82 -7.80
N VAL A 152 -12.65 5.32 -9.01
CA VAL A 152 -11.66 5.88 -9.94
C VAL A 152 -11.00 7.14 -9.38
N LYS A 153 -11.76 8.03 -8.73
CA LYS A 153 -11.25 9.26 -8.09
C LYS A 153 -10.39 8.92 -6.87
N ILE A 154 -10.78 7.88 -6.12
CA ILE A 154 -10.00 7.34 -5.01
C ILE A 154 -8.65 6.82 -5.50
N LEU A 155 -8.64 6.02 -6.57
CA LEU A 155 -7.39 5.57 -7.21
C LEU A 155 -6.52 6.76 -7.64
N ALA A 156 -7.12 7.77 -8.27
CA ALA A 156 -6.41 8.95 -8.74
C ALA A 156 -5.77 9.73 -7.59
N GLY A 157 -6.50 9.98 -6.51
CA GLY A 157 -5.98 10.68 -5.33
C GLY A 157 -4.85 9.94 -4.64
N LEU A 158 -5.02 8.63 -4.39
CA LEU A 158 -4.00 7.77 -3.78
C LEU A 158 -2.72 7.74 -4.62
N PHE A 159 -2.87 7.49 -5.93
CA PHE A 159 -1.72 7.37 -6.82
C PHE A 159 -0.98 8.70 -6.98
N TYR A 160 -1.72 9.83 -7.02
CA TYR A 160 -1.11 11.15 -7.10
C TYR A 160 -0.30 11.50 -5.86
N CYS A 161 -0.83 11.22 -4.66
CA CYS A 161 -0.10 11.41 -3.41
C CYS A 161 1.17 10.55 -3.35
N ALA A 162 1.07 9.26 -3.73
CA ALA A 162 2.21 8.37 -3.81
C ALA A 162 3.27 8.86 -4.80
N TRP A 163 2.84 9.37 -5.97
CA TRP A 163 3.73 9.93 -6.99
C TRP A 163 4.45 11.19 -6.50
N LEU A 164 3.74 12.15 -5.87
CA LEU A 164 4.34 13.35 -5.30
C LEU A 164 5.32 13.01 -4.17
N LEU A 165 4.95 12.10 -3.27
CA LEU A 165 5.84 11.65 -2.21
C LEU A 165 7.13 11.07 -2.78
N SER A 166 7.02 10.16 -3.72
CA SER A 166 8.18 9.44 -4.25
C SER A 166 9.06 10.33 -5.11
N TRP A 167 8.47 11.04 -6.05
CA TRP A 167 9.25 11.85 -7.00
C TRP A 167 9.64 13.22 -6.46
N ARG A 168 8.66 14.02 -5.96
CA ARG A 168 8.90 15.42 -5.57
C ARG A 168 9.52 15.57 -4.19
N ILE A 169 9.22 14.66 -3.26
CA ILE A 169 9.69 14.76 -1.87
C ILE A 169 10.92 13.89 -1.63
N LYS A 170 10.92 12.65 -2.10
CA LYS A 170 12.00 11.68 -1.87
C LYS A 170 12.98 11.55 -3.05
N SER A 171 12.76 12.25 -4.18
CA SER A 171 13.64 12.26 -5.37
C SER A 171 13.95 10.87 -5.92
N LEU A 172 12.94 9.99 -5.94
CA LEU A 172 13.06 8.66 -6.52
C LEU A 172 12.85 8.72 -8.03
N THR A 173 13.36 7.70 -8.72
CA THR A 173 13.31 7.64 -10.18
C THR A 173 12.28 6.66 -10.70
N ASP A 174 11.86 5.69 -9.88
CA ASP A 174 11.07 4.56 -10.35
C ASP A 174 10.10 4.01 -9.31
N PHE A 175 8.87 3.77 -9.77
CA PHE A 175 7.97 2.83 -9.14
C PHE A 175 8.18 1.43 -9.69
N VAL A 176 8.12 0.44 -8.83
CA VAL A 176 7.87 -0.95 -9.20
C VAL A 176 6.60 -1.43 -8.51
N ILE A 177 5.92 -2.37 -9.15
CA ILE A 177 4.77 -3.08 -8.59
C ILE A 177 4.86 -4.56 -8.95
N THR A 178 4.49 -5.41 -8.00
CA THR A 178 4.28 -6.84 -8.24
C THR A 178 2.78 -7.10 -8.27
N VAL A 179 2.25 -7.44 -9.43
CA VAL A 179 0.81 -7.60 -9.64
C VAL A 179 0.48 -8.95 -10.23
N HIS A 180 -0.74 -9.43 -9.98
CA HIS A 180 -1.24 -10.62 -10.68
C HIS A 180 -1.24 -10.37 -12.20
N GLU A 181 -0.80 -11.34 -13.00
CA GLU A 181 -0.66 -11.26 -14.46
C GLU A 181 -1.92 -10.71 -15.16
N ARG A 182 -3.11 -11.08 -14.69
CA ARG A 182 -4.38 -10.61 -15.27
C ARG A 182 -4.54 -9.08 -15.28
N TYR A 183 -3.86 -8.37 -14.35
CA TYR A 183 -3.93 -6.90 -14.24
C TYR A 183 -2.83 -6.18 -15.01
N GLU A 184 -1.85 -6.88 -15.59
CA GLU A 184 -0.76 -6.30 -16.36
C GLU A 184 -1.25 -5.33 -17.42
N LYS A 185 -2.25 -5.75 -18.21
CA LYS A 185 -2.81 -4.93 -19.30
C LYS A 185 -3.37 -3.60 -18.78
N PHE A 186 -4.04 -3.61 -17.64
CA PHE A 186 -4.58 -2.38 -17.03
C PHE A 186 -3.45 -1.40 -16.67
N TYR A 187 -2.44 -1.86 -15.93
CA TYR A 187 -1.33 -1.01 -15.51
C TYR A 187 -0.50 -0.50 -16.70
N CYS A 188 -0.27 -1.34 -17.70
CA CYS A 188 0.50 -0.96 -18.87
C CYS A 188 -0.23 0.04 -19.76
N ARG A 189 -1.54 -0.12 -19.97
CA ARG A 189 -2.31 0.75 -20.86
C ARG A 189 -2.74 2.06 -20.21
N ASN A 190 -3.16 2.01 -18.96
CA ASN A 190 -3.77 3.16 -18.29
C ASN A 190 -2.78 3.96 -17.43
N ILE A 191 -1.74 3.31 -16.89
CA ILE A 191 -0.79 3.95 -15.97
C ILE A 191 0.63 3.98 -16.56
N LEU A 192 0.82 3.43 -17.77
CA LEU A 192 2.07 3.39 -18.52
C LEU A 192 3.21 2.62 -17.82
N PHE A 193 2.88 1.68 -16.96
CA PHE A 193 3.87 0.73 -16.48
C PHE A 193 4.42 -0.11 -17.64
N LYS A 194 5.65 -0.57 -17.48
CA LYS A 194 6.29 -1.50 -18.40
C LYS A 194 6.66 -2.77 -17.68
N ARG A 195 6.37 -3.91 -18.27
CA ARG A 195 6.81 -5.19 -17.74
C ARG A 195 8.34 -5.31 -17.83
N ILE A 196 8.95 -5.71 -16.71
CA ILE A 196 10.40 -5.92 -16.58
C ILE A 196 10.76 -7.29 -16.00
N GLY A 197 9.80 -8.04 -15.47
CA GLY A 197 9.98 -9.40 -14.95
C GLY A 197 9.08 -10.41 -15.63
N GLU A 198 9.55 -11.67 -15.72
CA GLU A 198 8.75 -12.79 -16.21
C GLU A 198 7.67 -13.19 -15.21
N VAL A 199 6.67 -13.97 -15.67
CA VAL A 199 5.63 -14.51 -14.78
C VAL A 199 6.27 -15.47 -13.76
N ARG A 200 6.08 -15.20 -12.47
CA ARG A 200 6.53 -16.06 -11.38
C ARG A 200 5.38 -16.33 -10.41
N LYS A 201 5.36 -17.52 -9.81
CA LYS A 201 4.40 -17.86 -8.76
C LYS A 201 4.83 -17.24 -7.44
N TYR A 202 3.96 -16.48 -6.80
CA TYR A 202 4.28 -15.79 -5.56
C TYR A 202 3.57 -16.44 -4.37
N SER A 203 4.34 -17.07 -3.48
CA SER A 203 3.82 -17.83 -2.33
C SER A 203 3.00 -16.96 -1.37
N LYS A 204 3.39 -15.70 -1.16
CA LYS A 204 2.67 -14.77 -0.27
C LYS A 204 1.23 -14.47 -0.71
N VAL A 205 0.89 -14.74 -1.96
CA VAL A 205 -0.46 -14.57 -2.53
C VAL A 205 -0.98 -15.91 -3.07
N ASN A 206 -0.86 -16.97 -2.27
CA ASN A 206 -1.34 -18.32 -2.58
C ASN A 206 -0.80 -18.90 -3.90
N GLY A 207 0.44 -18.55 -4.27
CA GLY A 207 1.07 -19.04 -5.50
C GLY A 207 0.51 -18.42 -6.78
N ALA A 208 -0.19 -17.29 -6.68
CA ALA A 208 -0.75 -16.61 -7.84
C ALA A 208 0.34 -16.20 -8.85
N PRO A 209 0.07 -16.33 -10.15
CA PRO A 209 1.00 -15.87 -11.19
C PRO A 209 1.10 -14.34 -11.15
N THR A 210 2.31 -13.84 -10.92
CA THR A 210 2.60 -12.41 -10.81
C THR A 210 3.64 -11.97 -11.82
N VAL A 211 3.64 -10.69 -12.14
CA VAL A 211 4.63 -10.01 -12.99
C VAL A 211 5.17 -8.78 -12.28
N LEU A 212 6.43 -8.46 -12.54
CA LEU A 212 7.03 -7.20 -12.09
C LEU A 212 6.87 -6.15 -13.17
N LEU A 213 6.27 -5.03 -12.80
CA LEU A 213 6.09 -3.87 -13.66
C LEU A 213 6.85 -2.67 -13.09
N ASN A 214 7.31 -1.79 -13.97
CA ASN A 214 8.06 -0.58 -13.64
C ASN A 214 7.45 0.65 -14.32
N LEU A 215 7.38 1.76 -13.57
CA LEU A 215 7.06 3.09 -14.06
C LEU A 215 8.17 4.06 -13.72
N ARG A 216 8.78 4.71 -14.73
CA ARG A 216 9.73 5.80 -14.51
C ARG A 216 9.00 7.06 -14.08
N LEU A 217 9.46 7.68 -12.97
CA LEU A 217 8.84 8.87 -12.40
C LEU A 217 9.36 10.16 -13.02
N MET A 218 10.48 10.12 -13.75
CA MET A 218 11.11 11.28 -14.37
C MET A 218 10.32 11.82 -15.56
N LEU A 219 10.23 13.08 -15.59
CA LEU A 219 9.21 13.91 -16.16
C LEU A 219 9.27 14.35 -17.62
N PRO A 220 10.34 14.38 -18.39
CA PRO A 220 10.20 14.91 -19.74
C PRO A 220 9.17 14.10 -20.55
N ASP A 221 9.14 12.78 -20.34
CA ASP A 221 8.18 11.91 -21.03
C ASP A 221 6.81 11.90 -20.32
N MET A 222 6.79 11.94 -18.98
CA MET A 222 5.54 11.97 -18.23
C MET A 222 4.79 13.30 -18.36
N LEU A 223 5.46 14.45 -18.49
CA LEU A 223 4.77 15.73 -18.69
C LEU A 223 4.11 15.83 -20.06
N LYS A 224 4.74 15.28 -21.09
CA LYS A 224 4.13 15.15 -22.41
C LYS A 224 2.96 14.15 -22.39
N GLU A 225 3.02 13.16 -21.50
CA GLU A 225 2.06 12.07 -21.37
C GLU A 225 1.12 12.20 -20.15
N LYS A 226 1.25 13.26 -19.31
CA LYS A 226 0.34 13.52 -18.16
C LYS A 226 -1.15 13.42 -18.55
N ARG A 227 -1.48 13.83 -19.78
CA ARG A 227 -2.84 13.73 -20.31
C ARG A 227 -3.27 12.29 -20.64
N ARG A 228 -2.33 11.34 -20.68
CA ARG A 228 -2.56 9.93 -21.03
C ARG A 228 -2.44 9.00 -19.82
N ILE A 229 -1.76 9.44 -18.73
CA ILE A 229 -1.63 8.65 -17.53
C ILE A 229 -2.89 8.83 -16.70
N PHE A 230 -3.82 7.93 -16.88
CA PHE A 230 -4.84 7.69 -15.88
C PHE A 230 -4.15 7.07 -14.62
N PRO A 231 -4.36 7.54 -13.42
CA PRO A 231 -5.35 8.54 -12.99
C PRO A 231 -4.85 9.99 -12.93
N LEU A 232 -3.58 10.26 -13.26
CA LEU A 232 -3.01 11.61 -13.14
C LEU A 232 -3.66 12.63 -14.09
N SER A 233 -4.16 12.17 -15.23
CA SER A 233 -4.89 13.03 -16.20
C SER A 233 -6.17 13.63 -15.61
N MET A 234 -6.72 13.01 -14.56
CA MET A 234 -7.90 13.52 -13.86
C MET A 234 -7.61 14.71 -12.96
N LEU A 235 -6.34 14.93 -12.62
CA LEU A 235 -5.91 15.96 -11.68
C LEU A 235 -5.18 17.06 -12.45
N LYS A 236 -5.96 18.04 -12.93
CA LYS A 236 -5.42 19.24 -13.57
C LYS A 236 -5.08 20.28 -12.50
N TYR A 237 -3.93 20.12 -11.82
CA TYR A 237 -3.49 21.09 -10.84
C TYR A 237 -2.51 22.12 -11.43
N SER A 238 -2.66 23.38 -11.00
CA SER A 238 -1.63 24.39 -11.16
C SER A 238 -0.41 24.04 -10.29
N ASP A 239 0.74 24.60 -10.63
CA ASP A 239 1.97 24.40 -9.84
C ASP A 239 1.78 24.81 -8.38
N GLN A 240 1.00 25.85 -8.11
CA GLN A 240 0.68 26.29 -6.75
C GLN A 240 -0.12 25.24 -5.98
N LYS A 241 -1.15 24.64 -6.58
CA LYS A 241 -1.93 23.57 -5.93
C LYS A 241 -1.09 22.30 -5.70
N GLU A 242 -0.15 21.98 -6.61
CA GLU A 242 0.80 20.90 -6.43
C GLU A 242 1.69 21.15 -5.19
N LEU A 243 2.19 22.39 -5.03
CA LEU A 243 3.00 22.77 -3.85
C LEU A 243 2.19 22.68 -2.54
N GLU A 244 0.93 23.08 -2.54
CA GLU A 244 0.05 22.92 -1.38
C GLU A 244 -0.12 21.45 -0.98
N VAL A 245 -0.33 20.57 -1.96
CA VAL A 245 -0.42 19.12 -1.71
C VAL A 245 0.90 18.58 -1.17
N ILE A 246 2.04 18.98 -1.74
CA ILE A 246 3.38 18.61 -1.26
C ILE A 246 3.59 19.06 0.20
N HIS A 247 3.22 20.29 0.55
CA HIS A 247 3.31 20.78 1.91
C HIS A 247 2.45 19.98 2.87
N LYS A 248 1.21 19.66 2.50
CA LYS A 248 0.33 18.80 3.29
C LYS A 248 0.90 17.39 3.48
N ILE A 249 1.44 16.77 2.42
CA ILE A 249 2.10 15.47 2.55
C ILE A 249 3.25 15.57 3.55
N LYS A 250 4.15 16.55 3.39
CA LYS A 250 5.30 16.74 4.27
C LYS A 250 4.88 16.93 5.74
N SER A 251 3.83 17.70 6.00
CA SER A 251 3.33 17.95 7.36
C SER A 251 2.75 16.70 8.04
N MET A 252 2.28 15.73 7.26
CA MET A 252 1.71 14.48 7.75
C MET A 252 2.74 13.35 7.90
N LEU A 253 3.94 13.47 7.28
CA LEU A 253 4.97 12.44 7.38
C LEU A 253 5.45 12.32 8.83
N ARG A 254 5.38 11.11 9.38
CA ARG A 254 5.92 10.74 10.68
C ARG A 254 6.52 9.34 10.57
N PRO A 255 7.71 9.10 11.14
CA PRO A 255 8.19 7.72 11.31
C PRO A 255 7.21 6.96 12.22
N LEU A 256 7.19 5.65 12.08
CA LEU A 256 6.41 4.79 12.96
C LEU A 256 6.98 4.91 14.39
N PRO A 257 6.19 5.30 15.39
CA PRO A 257 6.61 5.29 16.79
C PRO A 257 6.99 3.87 17.23
N GLU A 258 7.88 3.76 18.21
CA GLU A 258 8.35 2.47 18.70
C GLU A 258 7.22 1.68 19.38
N GLU A 259 6.33 2.34 20.12
CA GLU A 259 5.12 1.74 20.67
C GLU A 259 4.20 1.13 19.62
N ASP A 260 4.02 1.82 18.48
CA ASP A 260 3.23 1.29 17.35
C ASP A 260 3.91 0.10 16.68
N PHE A 261 5.26 0.12 16.60
CA PHE A 261 6.01 -1.05 16.13
C PHE A 261 5.73 -2.27 17.00
N TYR A 262 5.84 -2.16 18.32
CA TYR A 262 5.55 -3.27 19.24
C TYR A 262 4.11 -3.76 19.12
N TYR A 263 3.17 -2.82 19.10
CA TYR A 263 1.76 -3.14 18.99
C TYR A 263 1.45 -3.96 17.72
N PHE A 264 1.83 -3.46 16.53
CA PHE A 264 1.45 -4.10 15.28
C PHE A 264 2.27 -5.35 14.97
N PHE A 265 3.58 -5.33 15.19
CA PHE A 265 4.49 -6.35 14.65
C PHE A 265 4.88 -7.42 15.67
N ILE A 266 4.69 -7.18 16.95
CA ILE A 266 5.05 -8.12 18.01
C ILE A 266 3.80 -8.61 18.77
N GLU A 267 2.89 -7.69 19.15
CA GLU A 267 1.73 -8.05 19.95
C GLU A 267 0.57 -8.58 19.09
N LYS A 268 0.20 -7.86 18.04
CA LYS A 268 -0.97 -8.16 17.22
C LYS A 268 -0.74 -9.17 16.11
N THR A 269 0.48 -9.32 15.60
CA THR A 269 0.80 -10.22 14.50
C THR A 269 2.05 -11.05 14.78
N ASP A 270 2.26 -12.11 13.99
CA ASP A 270 3.46 -12.95 14.06
C ASP A 270 4.56 -12.50 13.09
N ILE A 271 4.40 -11.32 12.45
CA ILE A 271 5.30 -10.78 11.40
C ILE A 271 6.74 -10.66 11.89
N TRP A 272 6.94 -10.22 13.14
CA TRP A 272 8.27 -10.17 13.73
C TRP A 272 8.90 -11.56 13.86
N GLU A 273 8.14 -12.57 14.22
CA GLU A 273 8.63 -13.96 14.36
C GLU A 273 9.03 -14.51 12.99
N GLU A 274 8.23 -14.24 11.96
CA GLU A 274 8.45 -14.69 10.58
C GLU A 274 9.57 -13.93 9.86
N ALA A 275 9.98 -12.77 10.36
CA ALA A 275 11.01 -11.95 9.75
C ALA A 275 12.36 -12.66 9.69
N THR A 276 13.05 -12.53 8.58
CA THR A 276 14.40 -13.09 8.37
C THR A 276 15.43 -12.47 9.33
N PRO A 277 16.55 -13.14 9.63
CA PRO A 277 17.61 -12.59 10.46
C PRO A 277 18.09 -11.20 9.97
N LYS A 278 18.26 -11.03 8.66
CA LYS A 278 18.64 -9.77 8.06
C LYS A 278 17.63 -8.65 8.34
N GLN A 279 16.34 -8.96 8.25
CA GLN A 279 15.27 -8.00 8.55
C GLN A 279 15.26 -7.65 10.04
N LYS A 280 15.35 -8.65 10.91
CA LYS A 280 15.42 -8.44 12.36
C LYS A 280 16.61 -7.58 12.77
N ASP A 281 17.79 -7.84 12.22
CA ASP A 281 19.00 -7.08 12.52
C ASP A 281 18.89 -5.61 12.07
N TYR A 282 18.24 -5.37 10.94
CA TYR A 282 18.03 -4.01 10.45
C TYR A 282 16.98 -3.26 11.28
N ILE A 283 15.85 -3.88 11.56
CA ILE A 283 14.74 -3.30 12.34
C ILE A 283 15.18 -3.00 13.79
N LYS A 284 15.97 -3.86 14.42
CA LYS A 284 16.53 -3.61 15.77
C LYS A 284 17.41 -2.35 15.85
N LYS A 285 18.02 -1.94 14.76
CA LYS A 285 18.79 -0.67 14.70
C LYS A 285 17.88 0.56 14.65
N ILE A 286 16.65 0.39 14.16
CA ILE A 286 15.64 1.44 14.07
C ILE A 286 14.89 1.57 15.39
N TYR A 287 14.57 0.43 16.03
CA TYR A 287 13.82 0.32 17.28
C TYR A 287 14.71 -0.38 18.34
N PRO A 288 15.60 0.40 19.02
CA PRO A 288 16.66 -0.19 19.85
C PRO A 288 16.25 -0.59 21.26
N SER A 289 15.02 -0.28 21.73
CA SER A 289 14.68 -0.58 23.10
C SER A 289 14.72 -2.08 23.39
N HIS A 290 15.43 -2.41 24.48
CA HIS A 290 15.83 -3.77 24.85
C HIS A 290 14.69 -4.68 25.34
N GLU A 291 13.45 -4.23 25.27
CA GLU A 291 12.28 -4.94 25.79
C GLU A 291 11.70 -6.03 24.87
N THR A 292 12.30 -6.31 23.71
CA THR A 292 11.85 -7.39 22.83
C THR A 292 11.77 -8.75 23.53
N ASP A 293 12.57 -8.96 24.60
CA ASP A 293 12.52 -10.22 25.36
C ASP A 293 11.42 -10.17 26.45
N HIS A 294 11.10 -9.01 27.02
CA HIS A 294 10.00 -8.87 27.97
C HIS A 294 8.64 -9.11 27.32
N PHE A 295 8.43 -8.60 26.10
CA PHE A 295 7.18 -8.81 25.36
C PHE A 295 6.99 -10.27 24.90
N LYS A 296 8.05 -10.99 24.56
CA LYS A 296 7.97 -12.43 24.28
C LYS A 296 7.46 -13.21 25.48
N VAL A 297 7.91 -12.85 26.67
CA VAL A 297 7.46 -13.50 27.93
C VAL A 297 5.99 -13.17 28.19
N SER A 298 5.58 -11.90 28.03
CA SER A 298 4.17 -11.49 28.21
C SER A 298 3.24 -12.16 27.23
N ARG A 299 3.63 -12.28 25.95
CA ARG A 299 2.84 -12.96 24.90
C ARG A 299 2.79 -14.47 25.10
N ALA A 300 3.89 -15.10 25.48
CA ALA A 300 3.91 -16.53 25.81
C ALA A 300 3.01 -16.85 27.01
N LEU A 301 2.98 -15.97 28.03
CA LEU A 301 2.08 -16.07 29.15
C LEU A 301 0.62 -15.86 28.73
N ALA A 302 0.32 -14.84 27.92
CA ALA A 302 -1.03 -14.59 27.41
C ALA A 302 -1.56 -15.75 26.54
N LYS A 303 -0.75 -16.26 25.60
CA LYS A 303 -1.11 -17.45 24.78
C LYS A 303 -1.28 -18.72 25.67
N GLY A 304 -0.46 -18.86 26.72
CA GLY A 304 -0.59 -19.96 27.71
C GLY A 304 -1.87 -19.87 28.53
N PHE A 305 -2.32 -18.68 28.91
CA PHE A 305 -3.60 -18.46 29.60
C PHE A 305 -4.80 -18.70 28.68
N SER A 306 -4.82 -18.22 27.44
CA SER A 306 -5.88 -18.52 26.47
C SER A 306 -6.05 -20.02 26.23
N LYS A 307 -4.94 -20.74 26.04
CA LYS A 307 -4.98 -22.19 25.83
C LYS A 307 -5.48 -22.98 27.03
N LYS A 308 -5.22 -22.49 28.25
CA LYS A 308 -5.77 -23.09 29.51
C LYS A 308 -7.27 -22.82 29.64
N ILE A 309 -7.75 -21.65 29.25
CA ILE A 309 -9.18 -21.28 29.30
C ILE A 309 -9.96 -22.16 28.29
N GLU A 310 -9.47 -22.29 27.04
CA GLU A 310 -10.10 -23.13 26.01
C GLU A 310 -10.13 -24.62 26.43
N THR A 311 -9.08 -25.11 27.09
CA THR A 311 -9.04 -26.49 27.57
C THR A 311 -9.98 -26.75 28.77
N HIS A 312 -10.33 -25.72 29.54
CA HIS A 312 -11.31 -25.82 30.63
C HIS A 312 -12.76 -25.71 30.11
N LEU A 313 -13.00 -24.86 29.09
CA LEU A 313 -14.33 -24.73 28.48
C LEU A 313 -14.74 -25.95 27.64
N ASN A 314 -13.77 -26.69 27.09
CA ASN A 314 -14.05 -27.93 26.34
C ASN A 314 -14.13 -29.19 27.23
N LYS A 315 -14.01 -29.08 28.56
CA LYS A 315 -14.12 -30.16 29.53
C LYS A 315 -15.33 -30.04 30.47
N SER A 316 -16.12 -29.00 30.29
CA SER A 316 -17.43 -28.80 30.95
C SER A 316 -18.54 -28.88 29.91
#